data_70040cda08cb137d31b903a2925fe08e
#
_entry.id   70040cda08cb137d31b903a2925fe08e
#
_cell.length_a   1.000
_cell.length_b   1.000
_cell.length_c   1.000
_cell.angle_alpha   90.00
_cell.angle_beta   90.00
_cell.angle_gamma   90.00
#
_symmetry.space_group_name_H-M   'P 1'
#
loop_
_entity.id
_entity.type
_entity.pdbx_description
1 polymer ?
#
loop_
_entity_poly.entity_id
_entity_poly.type
_entity_poly.pdbx_seq_one_letter_code
_entity_poly.pdbx_strand_id
1 'polypeptide(L)'
;MTNIYTFAGKVSRLDRLEIIDRRISTLRSSCRHAVQVTTDSGTSTMAFERIDGRFLLFGNSRGAVSIIDFESYTNYNSISETYPLNYKIIQTRKKNNHHHMVNGCQWYPVDTSIFVTTGMDNLLKIWDSSVFTSIEDFKFIQPVSHFHWTVSSTNASSLIAVATASSNISFIDPRIGHIPQNLRAKEQRIYSVRWISPSKYILATGSDLGKIALWDIRSGKAKLREVSSPFLNHPSPPKRRKLAHTDRITCLRASSDGRFLISMSHDQKLCLWNSNLKLLSWMKLTDFDDLPSQDALPTNFEISDESHKLWAFIPFANDLLLINVYPSQNSSKLIPLKSDNVLRLHGHFQRVISCSYRYNYQQIVTSSNDRSILIWEPAMDNLLSDSTESQVQQIYKDAFSDDEFD
;
A
#
# COMPACT_ATOMS: atom_id res chain seq x y z
N MET A 1 -24.21 21.66 11.81
CA MET A 1 -23.35 21.85 10.62
C MET A 1 -22.47 23.07 10.88
N THR A 2 -21.26 22.84 11.30
CA THR A 2 -20.29 23.91 11.54
C THR A 2 -19.67 24.29 10.19
N ASN A 3 -19.91 25.51 9.77
CA ASN A 3 -19.37 26.09 8.54
C ASN A 3 -17.84 26.05 8.60
N ILE A 4 -17.21 25.17 7.86
CA ILE A 4 -15.74 25.03 7.75
C ILE A 4 -15.12 26.33 7.20
N TYR A 5 -15.91 27.16 6.50
CA TYR A 5 -15.49 28.42 5.88
C TYR A 5 -15.29 29.61 6.81
N THR A 6 -15.80 29.55 8.03
CA THR A 6 -15.63 30.65 9.01
C THR A 6 -14.36 30.50 9.86
N PHE A 7 -13.60 29.42 9.69
CA PHE A 7 -12.39 29.15 10.46
C PHE A 7 -11.12 29.07 9.59
N ALA A 8 -10.84 30.10 8.82
CA ALA A 8 -9.50 30.33 8.25
C ALA A 8 -8.44 30.64 9.34
N GLY A 9 -8.71 30.40 10.60
CA GLY A 9 -7.85 30.61 11.74
C GLY A 9 -7.96 29.48 12.75
N LYS A 10 -7.09 28.45 12.65
CA LYS A 10 -6.82 27.47 13.71
C LYS A 10 -7.86 26.33 13.84
N VAL A 11 -8.00 25.51 12.80
CA VAL A 11 -8.48 24.13 13.00
C VAL A 11 -7.44 23.42 13.86
N SER A 12 -7.84 22.93 15.04
CA SER A 12 -6.89 22.23 15.91
C SER A 12 -6.38 20.95 15.23
N ARG A 13 -5.20 20.47 15.60
CA ARG A 13 -4.66 19.20 15.09
C ARG A 13 -5.65 18.04 15.32
N LEU A 14 -6.36 18.04 16.44
CA LEU A 14 -7.35 17.03 16.78
C LEU A 14 -8.54 17.06 15.82
N ASP A 15 -9.06 18.25 15.50
CA ASP A 15 -10.17 18.40 14.56
C ASP A 15 -9.80 17.95 13.15
N ARG A 16 -8.56 18.22 12.71
CA ARG A 16 -8.04 17.74 11.40
C ARG A 16 -8.04 16.21 11.33
N LEU A 17 -7.54 15.54 12.37
CA LEU A 17 -7.48 14.08 12.42
C LEU A 17 -8.89 13.45 12.45
N GLU A 18 -9.85 14.10 13.10
CA GLU A 18 -11.24 13.65 13.11
C GLU A 18 -11.93 13.85 11.76
N ILE A 19 -11.64 14.95 11.07
CA ILE A 19 -12.12 15.20 9.71
C ILE A 19 -11.60 14.13 8.74
N ILE A 20 -10.30 13.81 8.79
CA ILE A 20 -9.71 12.75 7.96
C ILE A 20 -10.39 11.40 8.23
N ASP A 21 -10.59 11.07 9.49
CA ASP A 21 -11.24 9.81 9.89
C ASP A 21 -12.68 9.73 9.35
N ARG A 22 -13.43 10.82 9.45
CA ARG A 22 -14.79 10.94 8.90
C ARG A 22 -14.79 10.80 7.39
N ARG A 23 -13.84 11.44 6.68
CA ARG A 23 -13.72 11.32 5.23
C ARG A 23 -13.44 9.89 4.79
N ILE A 24 -12.53 9.18 5.46
CA ILE A 24 -12.25 7.77 5.16
C ILE A 24 -13.47 6.89 5.43
N SER A 25 -14.21 7.15 6.50
CA SER A 25 -15.40 6.36 6.85
C SER A 25 -16.62 6.59 5.92
N THR A 26 -16.59 7.64 5.10
CA THR A 26 -17.69 8.01 4.18
C THR A 26 -17.35 7.79 2.70
N LEU A 27 -16.31 7.01 2.40
CA LEU A 27 -15.89 6.73 1.03
C LEU A 27 -17.01 6.05 0.24
N ARG A 28 -17.17 6.50 -1.01
CA ARG A 28 -18.08 5.91 -2.00
C ARG A 28 -17.48 5.96 -3.40
N SER A 29 -17.99 5.17 -4.32
CA SER A 29 -17.51 5.22 -5.71
C SER A 29 -17.76 6.61 -6.30
N SER A 30 -16.74 7.15 -6.99
CA SER A 30 -16.86 8.42 -7.65
C SER A 30 -17.82 8.29 -8.85
N CYS A 31 -18.84 9.14 -8.88
CA CYS A 31 -19.70 9.26 -10.05
C CYS A 31 -19.12 10.23 -11.10
N ARG A 32 -18.14 11.05 -10.72
CA ARG A 32 -17.57 12.14 -11.53
C ARG A 32 -16.31 11.72 -12.28
N HIS A 33 -15.54 10.82 -11.70
CA HIS A 33 -14.23 10.43 -12.19
C HIS A 33 -14.22 8.97 -12.61
N ALA A 34 -13.82 8.70 -13.83
CA ALA A 34 -13.62 7.36 -14.34
C ALA A 34 -12.23 7.26 -14.98
N VAL A 35 -11.59 6.11 -14.82
CA VAL A 35 -10.38 5.80 -15.54
C VAL A 35 -10.72 4.76 -16.59
N GLN A 36 -10.81 5.18 -17.85
CA GLN A 36 -10.88 4.25 -18.96
C GLN A 36 -9.50 3.71 -19.25
N VAL A 37 -9.22 2.54 -18.71
CA VAL A 37 -8.00 1.82 -19.05
C VAL A 37 -8.25 1.08 -20.36
N THR A 38 -7.72 1.63 -21.45
CA THR A 38 -7.77 1.00 -22.79
C THR A 38 -6.78 -0.15 -22.93
N THR A 39 -6.30 -0.71 -21.80
CA THR A 39 -5.34 -1.81 -21.83
C THR A 39 -6.06 -3.12 -22.05
N ASP A 40 -5.57 -3.94 -22.98
CA ASP A 40 -6.10 -5.28 -23.28
C ASP A 40 -5.96 -6.29 -22.11
N SER A 41 -5.47 -5.86 -20.95
CA SER A 41 -5.19 -6.71 -19.79
C SER A 41 -5.46 -6.00 -18.46
N GLY A 42 -5.84 -6.79 -17.44
CA GLY A 42 -6.09 -6.28 -16.09
C GLY A 42 -4.86 -5.66 -15.43
N THR A 43 -5.09 -4.66 -14.60
CA THR A 43 -4.05 -4.01 -13.78
C THR A 43 -3.70 -4.90 -12.60
N SER A 44 -2.41 -5.22 -12.45
CA SER A 44 -1.91 -6.14 -11.42
C SER A 44 -1.38 -5.45 -10.16
N THR A 45 -0.87 -4.23 -10.29
CA THR A 45 -0.29 -3.46 -9.20
C THR A 45 -0.43 -1.98 -9.43
N MET A 46 -0.55 -1.21 -8.35
CA MET A 46 -0.69 0.24 -8.38
C MET A 46 0.06 0.89 -7.22
N ALA A 47 0.56 2.11 -7.45
CA ALA A 47 1.17 2.93 -6.42
C ALA A 47 1.01 4.43 -6.72
N PHE A 48 0.43 5.20 -5.80
CA PHE A 48 0.52 6.66 -5.84
C PHE A 48 1.92 7.13 -5.44
N GLU A 49 2.36 8.24 -6.02
CA GLU A 49 3.44 9.00 -5.45
C GLU A 49 2.97 9.66 -4.13
N ARG A 50 3.95 9.93 -3.23
CA ARG A 50 3.62 10.34 -1.87
C ARG A 50 3.77 11.83 -1.60
N ILE A 51 4.22 12.61 -2.57
CA ILE A 51 4.50 14.03 -2.41
C ILE A 51 3.20 14.82 -2.56
N ASP A 52 2.66 14.84 -3.77
CA ASP A 52 1.44 15.58 -4.10
C ASP A 52 0.22 14.67 -4.32
N GLY A 53 0.42 13.37 -4.48
CA GLY A 53 -0.64 12.42 -4.81
C GLY A 53 -1.19 12.62 -6.23
N ARG A 54 -0.43 13.25 -7.14
CA ARG A 54 -0.86 13.55 -8.50
C ARG A 54 -0.76 12.36 -9.43
N PHE A 55 0.35 11.60 -9.36
CA PHE A 55 0.65 10.54 -10.31
C PHE A 55 0.36 9.16 -9.73
N LEU A 56 -0.45 8.37 -10.44
CA LEU A 56 -0.68 6.96 -10.17
C LEU A 56 0.11 6.11 -11.16
N LEU A 57 1.09 5.37 -10.67
CA LEU A 57 1.81 4.35 -11.41
C LEU A 57 1.06 3.04 -11.34
N PHE A 58 0.92 2.33 -12.46
CA PHE A 58 0.35 1.01 -12.48
C PHE A 58 1.01 0.08 -13.49
N GLY A 59 1.04 -1.19 -13.15
CA GLY A 59 1.50 -2.27 -14.00
C GLY A 59 0.38 -3.22 -14.37
N ASN A 60 0.47 -3.87 -15.52
CA ASN A 60 -0.54 -4.80 -15.99
C ASN A 60 -0.03 -6.25 -16.08
N SER A 61 -0.95 -7.17 -16.32
CA SER A 61 -0.65 -8.59 -16.43
C SER A 61 0.17 -8.99 -17.68
N ARG A 62 0.31 -8.09 -18.67
CA ARG A 62 1.14 -8.29 -19.87
C ARG A 62 2.51 -7.58 -19.81
N GLY A 63 2.87 -7.02 -18.66
CA GLY A 63 4.17 -6.39 -18.45
C GLY A 63 4.24 -4.91 -18.81
N ALA A 64 3.16 -4.31 -19.29
CA ALA A 64 3.15 -2.87 -19.56
C ALA A 64 3.05 -2.08 -18.26
N VAL A 65 3.74 -0.95 -18.23
CA VAL A 65 3.75 0.01 -17.14
C VAL A 65 3.15 1.33 -17.65
N SER A 66 2.36 2.00 -16.84
CA SER A 66 1.69 3.24 -17.23
C SER A 66 1.55 4.17 -16.05
N ILE A 67 1.39 5.46 -16.32
CA ILE A 67 1.17 6.51 -15.33
C ILE A 67 -0.13 7.23 -15.68
N ILE A 68 -0.95 7.48 -14.68
CA ILE A 68 -2.14 8.33 -14.78
C ILE A 68 -1.84 9.65 -14.08
N ASP A 69 -2.13 10.76 -14.74
CA ASP A 69 -2.07 12.09 -14.15
C ASP A 69 -3.47 12.50 -13.66
N PHE A 70 -3.64 12.61 -12.36
CA PHE A 70 -4.90 12.97 -11.70
C PHE A 70 -5.22 14.47 -11.71
N GLU A 71 -4.33 15.31 -12.25
CA GLU A 71 -4.59 16.75 -12.46
C GLU A 71 -4.92 17.07 -13.91
N SER A 72 -4.62 16.19 -14.87
CA SER A 72 -4.92 16.42 -16.27
C SER A 72 -6.13 15.62 -16.72
N TYR A 73 -7.20 16.34 -17.03
CA TYR A 73 -8.45 15.80 -17.55
C TYR A 73 -8.51 15.95 -19.07
N THR A 74 -9.01 14.94 -19.75
CA THR A 74 -9.43 15.08 -21.15
C THR A 74 -10.94 15.30 -21.17
N ASN A 75 -11.36 16.54 -21.40
CA ASN A 75 -12.77 16.84 -21.63
C ASN A 75 -13.17 16.31 -23.01
N TYR A 76 -13.91 15.22 -23.04
CA TYR A 76 -14.64 14.83 -24.25
C TYR A 76 -15.91 15.68 -24.37
N ASN A 77 -15.83 16.68 -25.25
CA ASN A 77 -16.92 17.55 -25.66
C ASN A 77 -17.66 18.35 -24.58
N SER A 78 -17.48 19.63 -24.64
CA SER A 78 -18.02 20.74 -23.84
C SER A 78 -19.56 20.91 -23.85
N ILE A 79 -20.38 19.87 -24.04
CA ILE A 79 -21.82 20.04 -24.24
C ILE A 79 -22.70 19.35 -23.20
N SER A 80 -22.17 18.49 -22.35
CA SER A 80 -22.97 17.90 -21.26
C SER A 80 -22.18 17.68 -19.97
N GLU A 81 -22.64 18.30 -18.90
CA GLU A 81 -22.14 18.20 -17.54
C GLU A 81 -22.29 16.79 -16.89
N THR A 82 -22.71 15.79 -17.68
CA THR A 82 -23.14 14.46 -17.20
C THR A 82 -22.14 13.33 -17.43
N TYR A 83 -21.00 13.58 -18.07
CA TYR A 83 -20.03 12.52 -18.35
C TYR A 83 -18.85 12.53 -17.37
N PRO A 84 -18.38 11.35 -16.91
CA PRO A 84 -17.22 11.26 -16.03
C PRO A 84 -15.97 11.80 -16.72
N LEU A 85 -15.15 12.52 -15.95
CA LEU A 85 -13.86 13.04 -16.41
C LEU A 85 -12.89 11.87 -16.60
N ASN A 86 -12.26 11.81 -17.77
CA ASN A 86 -11.24 10.80 -18.05
C ASN A 86 -9.83 11.35 -17.82
N TYR A 87 -9.04 10.65 -17.04
CA TYR A 87 -7.68 11.03 -16.76
C TYR A 87 -6.71 10.68 -17.89
N LYS A 88 -5.69 11.49 -18.05
CA LYS A 88 -4.63 11.25 -19.04
C LYS A 88 -3.73 10.10 -18.64
N ILE A 89 -3.55 9.13 -19.53
CA ILE A 89 -2.67 7.98 -19.36
C ILE A 89 -1.42 8.16 -20.21
N ILE A 90 -0.25 7.99 -19.58
CA ILE A 90 1.05 7.94 -20.22
C ILE A 90 1.50 6.48 -20.19
N GLN A 91 1.70 5.86 -21.34
CA GLN A 91 2.05 4.44 -21.45
C GLN A 91 3.48 4.23 -21.89
N THR A 92 4.06 3.10 -21.47
CA THR A 92 5.38 2.69 -21.93
C THR A 92 5.40 2.33 -23.41
N ARG A 93 6.55 2.55 -24.01
CA ARG A 93 6.86 1.98 -25.34
C ARG A 93 7.08 0.47 -25.21
N LYS A 94 6.58 -0.31 -26.17
CA LYS A 94 6.66 -1.79 -26.19
C LYS A 94 8.05 -2.37 -25.94
N LYS A 95 9.12 -1.68 -26.33
CA LYS A 95 10.50 -2.17 -26.21
C LYS A 95 11.05 -2.21 -24.78
N ASN A 96 10.50 -1.44 -23.84
CA ASN A 96 11.02 -1.30 -22.49
C ASN A 96 10.16 -2.03 -21.44
N ASN A 97 9.04 -2.63 -21.86
CA ASN A 97 8.13 -3.34 -20.96
C ASN A 97 8.79 -4.56 -20.30
N HIS A 98 8.18 -5.01 -19.20
CA HIS A 98 8.43 -6.35 -18.71
C HIS A 98 7.90 -7.39 -19.70
N HIS A 99 8.52 -8.58 -19.72
CA HIS A 99 8.07 -9.68 -20.59
C HIS A 99 6.87 -10.44 -20.00
N HIS A 100 6.68 -10.33 -18.69
CA HIS A 100 5.62 -10.98 -17.93
C HIS A 100 4.91 -9.97 -17.02
N MET A 101 3.91 -10.43 -16.28
CA MET A 101 3.11 -9.63 -15.36
C MET A 101 4.00 -8.80 -14.42
N VAL A 102 3.67 -7.52 -14.30
CA VAL A 102 4.25 -6.63 -13.30
C VAL A 102 3.60 -6.96 -11.96
N ASN A 103 4.38 -7.37 -10.98
CA ASN A 103 3.87 -7.78 -9.66
C ASN A 103 4.12 -6.75 -8.56
N GLY A 104 4.91 -5.72 -8.82
CA GLY A 104 5.13 -4.64 -7.87
C GLY A 104 5.57 -3.36 -8.54
N CYS A 105 5.16 -2.22 -8.00
CA CYS A 105 5.60 -0.91 -8.41
C CYS A 105 5.71 0.04 -7.21
N GLN A 106 6.65 0.97 -7.27
CA GLN A 106 6.82 1.99 -6.23
C GLN A 106 7.54 3.20 -6.81
N TRP A 107 7.05 4.39 -6.49
CA TRP A 107 7.75 5.65 -6.72
C TRP A 107 8.94 5.82 -5.80
N TYR A 108 9.91 6.61 -6.24
CA TYR A 108 10.95 7.11 -5.36
C TYR A 108 10.31 7.98 -4.28
N PRO A 109 10.64 7.75 -2.99
CA PRO A 109 9.89 8.41 -1.91
C PRO A 109 10.17 9.91 -1.72
N VAL A 110 11.15 10.49 -2.43
CA VAL A 110 11.56 11.91 -2.26
C VAL A 110 11.06 12.78 -3.40
N ASP A 111 11.04 12.24 -4.61
CA ASP A 111 10.59 12.96 -5.80
C ASP A 111 9.94 12.04 -6.82
N THR A 112 9.37 12.61 -7.86
CA THR A 112 8.69 11.88 -8.95
C THR A 112 9.60 11.62 -10.15
N SER A 113 10.91 11.83 -10.04
CA SER A 113 11.85 11.69 -11.16
C SER A 113 12.08 10.24 -11.58
N ILE A 114 12.02 9.32 -10.60
CA ILE A 114 12.26 7.89 -10.84
C ILE A 114 11.25 7.00 -10.13
N PHE A 115 11.05 5.83 -10.68
CA PHE A 115 10.23 4.78 -10.07
C PHE A 115 10.81 3.39 -10.34
N VAL A 116 10.36 2.41 -9.59
CA VAL A 116 10.79 1.00 -9.69
C VAL A 116 9.61 0.12 -9.99
N THR A 117 9.82 -0.86 -10.85
CA THR A 117 8.86 -1.94 -11.11
C THR A 117 9.55 -3.29 -11.03
N THR A 118 8.78 -4.30 -10.65
CA THR A 118 9.21 -5.71 -10.64
C THR A 118 8.23 -6.55 -11.43
N GLY A 119 8.77 -7.54 -12.13
CA GLY A 119 7.97 -8.45 -12.94
C GLY A 119 8.23 -9.91 -12.62
N MET A 120 7.34 -10.75 -13.13
CA MET A 120 7.50 -12.21 -13.11
C MET A 120 8.57 -12.70 -14.10
N ASP A 121 9.22 -11.78 -14.82
CA ASP A 121 10.36 -12.02 -15.70
C ASP A 121 11.72 -12.01 -14.97
N ASN A 122 11.70 -12.06 -13.65
CA ASN A 122 12.86 -12.02 -12.76
C ASN A 122 13.64 -10.69 -12.83
N LEU A 123 13.02 -9.62 -13.33
CA LEU A 123 13.65 -8.32 -13.44
C LEU A 123 13.07 -7.34 -12.40
N LEU A 124 13.96 -6.52 -11.87
CA LEU A 124 13.61 -5.25 -11.23
C LEU A 124 14.18 -4.16 -12.13
N LYS A 125 13.33 -3.25 -12.56
CA LYS A 125 13.67 -2.13 -13.44
C LYS A 125 13.56 -0.81 -12.71
N ILE A 126 14.57 0.04 -12.86
CA ILE A 126 14.56 1.43 -12.42
C ILE A 126 14.26 2.29 -13.65
N TRP A 127 13.31 3.18 -13.54
CA TRP A 127 12.80 3.99 -14.65
C TRP A 127 13.00 5.47 -14.39
N ASP A 128 13.29 6.21 -15.48
CA ASP A 128 13.17 7.65 -15.55
C ASP A 128 11.72 8.01 -15.92
N SER A 129 11.04 8.79 -15.08
CA SER A 129 9.65 9.16 -15.32
C SER A 129 9.48 10.19 -16.43
N SER A 130 10.50 11.03 -16.69
CA SER A 130 10.46 12.11 -17.69
C SER A 130 10.54 11.57 -19.12
N VAL A 131 11.44 10.63 -19.35
CA VAL A 131 11.66 9.99 -20.67
C VAL A 131 10.85 8.71 -20.80
N PHE A 132 10.40 8.15 -19.69
CA PHE A 132 9.67 6.90 -19.56
C PHE A 132 10.44 5.71 -20.17
N THR A 133 11.69 5.57 -19.77
CA THR A 133 12.60 4.49 -20.17
C THR A 133 13.27 3.86 -18.96
N SER A 134 13.58 2.56 -19.03
CA SER A 134 14.38 1.94 -17.98
C SER A 134 15.82 2.45 -18.04
N ILE A 135 16.32 2.89 -16.88
CA ILE A 135 17.71 3.33 -16.69
C ILE A 135 18.57 2.11 -16.44
N GLU A 136 18.12 1.21 -15.60
CA GLU A 136 18.87 0.04 -15.17
C GLU A 136 17.94 -1.15 -14.89
N ASP A 137 18.41 -2.35 -15.27
CA ASP A 137 17.68 -3.61 -15.11
C ASP A 137 18.51 -4.57 -14.26
N PHE A 138 17.96 -4.98 -13.11
CA PHE A 138 18.56 -5.97 -12.22
C PHE A 138 17.89 -7.32 -12.41
N LYS A 139 18.69 -8.34 -12.76
CA LYS A 139 18.22 -9.69 -13.00
C LYS A 139 18.44 -10.58 -11.78
N PHE A 140 17.41 -11.28 -11.37
CA PHE A 140 17.42 -12.24 -10.28
C PHE A 140 17.29 -13.68 -10.80
N ILE A 141 17.65 -14.66 -9.95
CA ILE A 141 17.50 -16.08 -10.30
C ILE A 141 16.02 -16.51 -10.26
N GLN A 142 15.24 -15.89 -9.39
CA GLN A 142 13.81 -16.17 -9.19
C GLN A 142 13.01 -14.87 -9.30
N PRO A 143 11.69 -14.94 -9.60
CA PRO A 143 10.83 -13.78 -9.63
C PRO A 143 10.86 -13.03 -8.30
N VAL A 144 10.85 -11.69 -8.39
CA VAL A 144 10.73 -10.84 -7.21
C VAL A 144 9.34 -10.99 -6.65
N SER A 145 9.23 -11.49 -5.42
CA SER A 145 7.93 -11.65 -4.73
C SER A 145 7.44 -10.35 -4.11
N HIS A 146 8.35 -9.58 -3.53
CA HIS A 146 8.05 -8.28 -2.94
C HIS A 146 9.32 -7.43 -2.83
N PHE A 147 9.18 -6.12 -2.90
CA PHE A 147 10.25 -5.19 -2.62
C PHE A 147 9.73 -3.97 -1.86
N HIS A 148 10.63 -3.25 -1.23
CA HIS A 148 10.31 -1.96 -0.64
C HIS A 148 11.52 -1.04 -0.68
N TRP A 149 11.28 0.17 -1.18
CA TRP A 149 12.27 1.24 -1.25
C TRP A 149 12.11 2.19 -0.08
N THR A 150 13.20 2.48 0.61
CA THR A 150 13.23 3.49 1.67
C THR A 150 14.29 4.53 1.39
N VAL A 151 14.07 5.73 1.88
CA VAL A 151 15.02 6.84 1.81
C VAL A 151 15.36 7.31 3.20
N SER A 152 16.62 7.65 3.39
CA SER A 152 17.11 8.27 4.61
C SER A 152 16.93 9.78 4.56
N SER A 153 16.35 10.40 5.59
CA SER A 153 16.27 11.87 5.73
C SER A 153 17.65 12.55 5.77
N THR A 154 18.72 11.80 5.97
CA THR A 154 20.10 12.32 6.06
C THR A 154 20.92 11.91 4.84
N ASN A 155 20.48 12.10 3.62
CA ASN A 155 21.20 11.94 2.33
C ASN A 155 22.13 10.71 2.16
N ALA A 156 22.17 9.78 3.10
CA ALA A 156 23.24 8.82 3.15
C ALA A 156 22.96 7.51 2.40
N SER A 157 21.76 6.98 2.40
CA SER A 157 21.52 5.71 1.68
C SER A 157 20.04 5.51 1.34
N SER A 158 19.78 5.40 0.06
CA SER A 158 18.51 4.96 -0.49
C SER A 158 18.66 3.48 -0.86
N LEU A 159 18.01 2.58 -0.14
CA LEU A 159 18.15 1.15 -0.36
C LEU A 159 16.81 0.52 -0.71
N ILE A 160 16.84 -0.32 -1.76
CA ILE A 160 15.72 -1.19 -2.13
C ILE A 160 16.00 -2.57 -1.54
N ALA A 161 15.12 -3.04 -0.65
CA ALA A 161 15.15 -4.42 -0.17
C ALA A 161 14.28 -5.28 -1.06
N VAL A 162 14.81 -6.43 -1.51
CA VAL A 162 14.18 -7.30 -2.50
C VAL A 162 14.07 -8.72 -1.95
N ALA A 163 12.87 -9.28 -1.97
CA ALA A 163 12.58 -10.68 -1.68
C ALA A 163 12.24 -11.42 -2.98
N THR A 164 12.88 -12.56 -3.20
CA THR A 164 12.72 -13.38 -4.42
C THR A 164 12.21 -14.79 -4.10
N ALA A 165 11.37 -14.96 -3.10
CA ALA A 165 10.93 -16.27 -2.61
C ALA A 165 12.10 -17.25 -2.32
N SER A 166 13.26 -16.70 -2.00
CA SER A 166 14.48 -17.42 -1.60
C SER A 166 14.81 -17.15 -0.12
N SER A 167 15.83 -17.85 0.38
CA SER A 167 16.36 -17.55 1.72
C SER A 167 17.21 -16.28 1.79
N ASN A 168 17.50 -15.67 0.65
CA ASN A 168 18.31 -14.47 0.56
C ASN A 168 17.45 -13.23 0.36
N ILE A 169 17.77 -12.16 1.08
CA ILE A 169 17.21 -10.82 0.88
C ILE A 169 18.32 -10.02 0.22
N SER A 170 18.05 -9.49 -0.96
CA SER A 170 19.02 -8.68 -1.71
C SER A 170 18.76 -7.20 -1.47
N PHE A 171 19.83 -6.41 -1.47
CA PHE A 171 19.74 -4.95 -1.40
C PHE A 171 20.32 -4.34 -2.67
N ILE A 172 19.63 -3.33 -3.20
CA ILE A 172 20.07 -2.55 -4.34
C ILE A 172 20.23 -1.11 -3.88
N ASP A 173 21.38 -0.52 -4.15
CA ASP A 173 21.57 0.94 -4.06
C ASP A 173 21.48 1.52 -5.46
N PRO A 174 20.43 2.31 -5.78
CA PRO A 174 20.25 2.86 -7.13
C PRO A 174 21.41 3.77 -7.62
N ARG A 175 22.21 4.29 -6.67
CA ARG A 175 23.33 5.19 -7.02
C ARG A 175 24.59 4.43 -7.44
N ILE A 176 24.72 3.19 -6.96
CA ILE A 176 25.92 2.38 -7.21
C ILE A 176 25.69 1.45 -8.42
N GLY A 177 24.43 1.17 -8.75
CA GLY A 177 24.07 0.34 -9.89
C GLY A 177 24.32 -1.16 -9.70
N HIS A 178 24.52 -1.65 -8.47
CA HIS A 178 24.73 -3.07 -8.18
C HIS A 178 24.17 -3.46 -6.81
N ILE A 179 24.07 -4.75 -6.55
CA ILE A 179 23.61 -5.31 -5.27
C ILE A 179 24.81 -5.34 -4.30
N PRO A 180 24.83 -4.46 -3.29
CA PRO A 180 26.01 -4.34 -2.42
C PRO A 180 26.06 -5.42 -1.34
N GLN A 181 24.92 -5.94 -0.92
CA GLN A 181 24.83 -6.84 0.24
C GLN A 181 23.62 -7.77 0.14
N ASN A 182 23.77 -8.98 0.72
CA ASN A 182 22.69 -9.93 0.88
C ASN A 182 22.57 -10.36 2.34
N LEU A 183 21.34 -10.40 2.88
CA LEU A 183 21.05 -11.05 4.16
C LEU A 183 20.51 -12.45 3.92
N ARG A 184 20.97 -13.41 4.71
CA ARG A 184 20.52 -14.78 4.60
C ARG A 184 19.62 -15.19 5.76
N ALA A 185 18.36 -15.46 5.45
CA ALA A 185 17.41 -16.07 6.38
C ALA A 185 17.58 -17.59 6.31
N LYS A 186 18.25 -18.18 7.28
CA LYS A 186 18.48 -19.63 7.33
C LYS A 186 17.14 -20.37 7.27
N GLU A 187 17.03 -21.37 6.38
CA GLU A 187 15.95 -22.36 6.32
C GLU A 187 14.53 -21.83 5.97
N GLN A 188 14.38 -20.58 5.50
CA GLN A 188 13.07 -19.98 5.22
C GLN A 188 13.12 -19.24 3.90
N ARG A 189 12.05 -19.37 3.10
CA ARG A 189 11.86 -18.52 1.92
C ARG A 189 11.16 -17.23 2.35
N ILE A 190 11.71 -16.10 1.93
CA ILE A 190 11.16 -14.79 2.25
C ILE A 190 10.29 -14.32 1.08
N TYR A 191 9.03 -14.02 1.38
CA TYR A 191 8.06 -13.56 0.39
C TYR A 191 7.73 -12.08 0.50
N SER A 192 7.82 -11.50 1.69
CA SER A 192 7.52 -10.08 1.90
C SER A 192 8.62 -9.40 2.69
N VAL A 193 8.90 -8.15 2.34
CA VAL A 193 9.89 -7.29 2.99
C VAL A 193 9.31 -5.89 3.20
N ARG A 194 9.61 -5.27 4.32
CA ARG A 194 9.19 -3.90 4.61
C ARG A 194 10.19 -3.20 5.52
N TRP A 195 10.67 -2.05 5.09
CA TRP A 195 11.43 -1.16 5.97
C TRP A 195 10.51 -0.56 7.03
N ILE A 196 10.99 -0.51 8.27
CA ILE A 196 10.27 0.11 9.37
C ILE A 196 10.79 1.53 9.55
N SER A 197 9.95 2.51 9.25
CA SER A 197 10.23 3.92 9.52
C SER A 197 10.05 4.19 11.03
N PRO A 198 10.72 5.18 11.62
CA PRO A 198 11.76 6.06 11.08
C PRO A 198 13.15 5.42 11.07
N SER A 199 13.28 4.22 11.60
CA SER A 199 14.57 3.52 11.64
C SER A 199 14.89 2.92 10.26
N LYS A 200 15.82 3.54 9.57
CA LYS A 200 16.28 3.20 8.21
C LYS A 200 17.07 1.90 8.13
N TYR A 201 17.36 1.32 9.28
CA TYR A 201 18.21 0.16 9.39
C TYR A 201 17.45 -1.10 9.80
N ILE A 202 16.17 -0.95 10.14
CA ILE A 202 15.33 -2.08 10.56
C ILE A 202 14.44 -2.51 9.41
N LEU A 203 14.62 -3.76 9.00
CA LEU A 203 13.83 -4.43 7.98
C LEU A 203 12.94 -5.50 8.63
N ALA A 204 11.66 -5.49 8.32
CA ALA A 204 10.75 -6.59 8.63
C ALA A 204 10.67 -7.55 7.44
N THR A 205 10.61 -8.84 7.70
CA THR A 205 10.46 -9.88 6.67
C THR A 205 9.39 -10.88 7.06
N GLY A 206 8.65 -11.34 6.05
CA GLY A 206 7.65 -12.40 6.18
C GLY A 206 8.06 -13.63 5.38
N SER A 207 7.97 -14.79 6.01
CA SER A 207 8.40 -16.07 5.43
C SER A 207 7.22 -16.93 4.95
N ASP A 208 7.56 -17.99 4.20
CA ASP A 208 6.64 -19.05 3.78
C ASP A 208 6.10 -19.89 4.96
N LEU A 209 6.84 -19.94 6.05
CA LEU A 209 6.46 -20.66 7.27
C LEU A 209 5.65 -19.81 8.26
N GLY A 210 5.10 -18.66 7.85
CA GLY A 210 4.31 -17.79 8.71
C GLY A 210 5.11 -17.06 9.79
N LYS A 211 6.44 -16.93 9.64
CA LYS A 211 7.28 -16.21 10.60
C LYS A 211 7.54 -14.79 10.15
N ILE A 212 7.52 -13.87 11.11
CA ILE A 212 7.97 -12.50 10.93
C ILE A 212 9.30 -12.33 11.65
N ALA A 213 10.28 -11.72 11.02
CA ALA A 213 11.55 -11.39 11.63
C ALA A 213 11.93 -9.93 11.40
N LEU A 214 12.57 -9.33 12.40
CA LEU A 214 13.22 -8.02 12.29
C LEU A 214 14.72 -8.19 12.15
N TRP A 215 15.30 -7.38 11.29
CA TRP A 215 16.72 -7.39 10.96
C TRP A 215 17.28 -5.98 11.11
N ASP A 216 18.47 -5.86 11.71
CA ASP A 216 19.26 -4.63 11.64
C ASP A 216 20.38 -4.85 10.62
N ILE A 217 20.32 -4.12 9.51
CA ILE A 217 21.28 -4.26 8.40
C ILE A 217 22.71 -3.81 8.78
N ARG A 218 22.89 -3.07 9.86
CA ARG A 218 24.21 -2.61 10.35
C ARG A 218 24.97 -3.70 11.10
N SER A 219 24.24 -4.67 11.63
CA SER A 219 24.81 -5.73 12.45
C SER A 219 25.15 -6.96 11.61
N GLY A 220 26.36 -7.48 11.74
CA GLY A 220 26.76 -8.71 11.06
C GLY A 220 25.95 -9.96 11.47
N LYS A 221 25.30 -9.94 12.64
CA LYS A 221 24.34 -10.97 13.08
C LYS A 221 22.90 -10.65 12.68
N ALA A 222 22.67 -9.53 12.09
CA ALA A 222 21.49 -8.96 11.43
C ALA A 222 20.11 -9.26 12.06
N LYS A 223 19.80 -10.48 12.48
CA LYS A 223 18.48 -10.86 13.01
C LYS A 223 18.33 -10.38 14.47
N LEU A 224 17.47 -9.38 14.67
CA LEU A 224 17.16 -8.82 15.97
C LEU A 224 16.13 -9.65 16.73
N ARG A 225 15.04 -9.99 16.06
CA ARG A 225 13.88 -10.65 16.66
C ARG A 225 13.17 -11.53 15.64
N GLU A 226 12.57 -12.60 16.15
CA GLU A 226 11.63 -13.44 15.41
C GLU A 226 10.36 -13.60 16.25
N VAL A 227 9.18 -13.49 15.60
CA VAL A 227 7.93 -13.57 16.32
C VAL A 227 7.67 -14.98 16.79
N SER A 228 7.34 -15.07 18.09
CA SER A 228 6.64 -16.19 18.66
C SER A 228 5.15 -15.84 18.75
N SER A 229 4.30 -16.57 18.04
CA SER A 229 2.86 -16.36 18.06
C SER A 229 2.26 -16.64 19.44
N PRO A 230 1.39 -15.73 19.97
CA PRO A 230 0.64 -15.98 21.19
C PRO A 230 -0.58 -16.89 21.00
N PHE A 231 -0.92 -17.28 19.73
CA PHE A 231 -2.09 -18.14 19.47
C PHE A 231 -1.96 -19.57 19.95
N LEU A 232 -0.81 -19.96 20.52
CA LEU A 232 -0.53 -21.33 20.96
C LEU A 232 -0.43 -21.46 22.48
N ASN A 233 -1.29 -20.80 23.25
CA ASN A 233 -1.45 -21.06 24.69
C ASN A 233 -2.26 -22.36 24.97
N HIS A 234 -2.33 -23.28 24.02
CA HIS A 234 -2.78 -24.65 24.29
C HIS A 234 -1.60 -25.51 24.77
N PRO A 235 -1.82 -26.40 25.76
CA PRO A 235 -0.80 -27.32 26.22
C PRO A 235 -0.53 -28.40 25.17
N SER A 236 0.18 -28.05 24.12
CA SER A 236 0.62 -28.97 23.08
C SER A 236 2.13 -29.18 23.18
N PRO A 237 2.66 -30.32 22.74
CA PRO A 237 4.02 -30.77 23.06
C PRO A 237 5.10 -29.75 22.63
N PRO A 238 6.22 -29.67 23.36
CA PRO A 238 7.23 -28.60 23.29
C PRO A 238 7.99 -28.47 21.96
N LYS A 239 7.59 -29.22 20.93
CA LYS A 239 8.29 -29.26 19.63
C LYS A 239 7.65 -28.42 18.52
N ARG A 240 6.49 -27.80 18.72
CA ARG A 240 5.92 -26.91 17.70
C ARG A 240 6.45 -25.48 17.86
N ARG A 241 7.25 -25.07 16.90
CA ARG A 241 7.78 -23.69 16.78
C ARG A 241 6.61 -22.72 16.78
N LYS A 242 6.71 -21.69 17.60
CA LYS A 242 5.70 -20.63 17.67
C LYS A 242 5.78 -19.80 16.41
N LEU A 243 4.70 -19.75 15.65
CA LEU A 243 4.60 -19.05 14.37
C LEU A 243 3.69 -17.83 14.52
N ALA A 244 3.97 -16.76 13.82
CA ALA A 244 3.10 -15.58 13.79
C ALA A 244 1.79 -15.91 13.06
N HIS A 245 1.91 -16.60 11.94
CA HIS A 245 0.84 -17.11 11.12
C HIS A 245 1.02 -18.60 10.89
N THR A 246 -0.02 -19.28 10.41
CA THR A 246 0.06 -20.72 10.11
C THR A 246 0.47 -21.00 8.67
N ASP A 247 0.49 -19.97 7.82
CA ASP A 247 0.82 -20.07 6.41
C ASP A 247 1.66 -18.87 5.97
N ARG A 248 2.05 -18.86 4.69
CA ARG A 248 2.89 -17.85 4.05
C ARG A 248 2.38 -16.44 4.26
N ILE A 249 3.28 -15.53 4.66
CA ILE A 249 2.99 -14.11 4.80
C ILE A 249 3.08 -13.45 3.42
N THR A 250 1.95 -12.94 2.94
CA THR A 250 1.83 -12.34 1.62
C THR A 250 2.30 -10.89 1.60
N CYS A 251 1.92 -10.12 2.62
CA CYS A 251 2.23 -8.70 2.66
C CYS A 251 2.52 -8.22 4.07
N LEU A 252 3.42 -7.23 4.16
CA LEU A 252 3.75 -6.48 5.36
C LEU A 252 3.58 -4.99 5.08
N ARG A 253 2.92 -4.28 6.00
CA ARG A 253 2.83 -2.82 6.00
C ARG A 253 3.24 -2.27 7.36
N ALA A 254 3.98 -1.17 7.36
CA ALA A 254 4.40 -0.48 8.59
C ALA A 254 3.82 0.93 8.59
N SER A 255 3.40 1.40 9.75
CA SER A 255 2.99 2.79 9.95
C SER A 255 4.17 3.73 9.70
N SER A 256 3.90 4.98 9.32
CA SER A 256 4.92 5.99 9.03
C SER A 256 5.81 6.28 10.24
N ASP A 257 5.26 6.21 11.44
CA ASP A 257 5.97 6.40 12.70
C ASP A 257 6.76 5.15 13.16
N GLY A 258 6.65 4.02 12.46
CA GLY A 258 7.31 2.76 12.80
C GLY A 258 6.83 2.07 14.07
N ARG A 259 5.75 2.55 14.69
CA ARG A 259 5.19 1.96 15.92
C ARG A 259 4.43 0.68 15.67
N PHE A 260 3.80 0.57 14.51
CA PHE A 260 2.93 -0.55 14.15
C PHE A 260 3.41 -1.25 12.88
N LEU A 261 3.29 -2.56 12.89
CA LEU A 261 3.48 -3.42 11.74
C LEU A 261 2.20 -4.22 11.55
N ILE A 262 1.69 -4.28 10.34
CA ILE A 262 0.55 -5.11 9.98
C ILE A 262 1.04 -6.21 9.06
N SER A 263 0.64 -7.44 9.34
CA SER A 263 0.94 -8.60 8.51
C SER A 263 -0.34 -9.26 8.03
N MET A 264 -0.32 -9.70 6.78
CA MET A 264 -1.36 -10.50 6.16
C MET A 264 -0.78 -11.78 5.62
N SER A 265 -1.52 -12.88 5.73
CA SER A 265 -1.09 -14.22 5.36
C SER A 265 -2.17 -14.97 4.60
N HIS A 266 -1.76 -16.03 3.92
CA HIS A 266 -2.68 -17.01 3.30
C HIS A 266 -3.55 -17.75 4.31
N ASP A 267 -3.26 -17.70 5.62
CA ASP A 267 -4.13 -18.21 6.68
C ASP A 267 -5.38 -17.33 6.92
N GLN A 268 -5.57 -16.29 6.07
CA GLN A 268 -6.69 -15.35 6.10
C GLN A 268 -6.75 -14.50 7.37
N LYS A 269 -5.62 -14.33 8.03
CA LYS A 269 -5.50 -13.46 9.21
C LYS A 269 -4.77 -12.18 8.88
N LEU A 270 -5.32 -11.11 9.42
CA LEU A 270 -4.66 -9.83 9.55
C LEU A 270 -4.21 -9.67 10.99
N CYS A 271 -2.94 -9.37 11.20
CA CYS A 271 -2.36 -9.22 12.55
C CYS A 271 -1.68 -7.87 12.68
N LEU A 272 -1.94 -7.18 13.79
CA LEU A 272 -1.29 -5.93 14.17
C LEU A 272 -0.25 -6.18 15.26
N TRP A 273 0.95 -5.71 15.02
CA TRP A 273 2.12 -5.85 15.90
C TRP A 273 2.64 -4.48 16.31
N ASN A 274 3.20 -4.38 17.49
CA ASN A 274 3.99 -3.21 17.86
C ASN A 274 5.44 -3.35 17.35
N SER A 275 6.25 -2.28 17.54
CA SER A 275 7.68 -2.23 17.17
C SER A 275 8.53 -3.37 17.78
N ASN A 276 8.06 -3.97 18.86
CA ASN A 276 8.69 -5.10 19.54
C ASN A 276 8.20 -6.46 19.07
N LEU A 277 7.40 -6.50 17.99
CA LEU A 277 6.73 -7.70 17.50
C LEU A 277 5.85 -8.40 18.56
N LYS A 278 5.22 -7.62 19.45
CA LYS A 278 4.16 -8.13 20.31
C LYS A 278 2.84 -7.96 19.58
N LEU A 279 2.04 -9.01 19.47
CA LEU A 279 0.71 -8.96 18.88
C LEU A 279 -0.19 -8.05 19.74
N LEU A 280 -0.84 -7.10 19.08
CA LEU A 280 -1.79 -6.17 19.70
C LEU A 280 -3.24 -6.58 19.42
N SER A 281 -3.52 -6.86 18.15
CA SER A 281 -4.85 -7.29 17.70
C SER A 281 -4.74 -8.21 16.48
N TRP A 282 -5.79 -8.96 16.20
CA TRP A 282 -5.87 -9.78 15.02
C TRP A 282 -7.32 -9.92 14.55
N MET A 283 -7.49 -10.24 13.28
CA MET A 283 -8.79 -10.49 12.65
C MET A 283 -8.66 -11.64 11.68
N LYS A 284 -9.69 -12.45 11.59
CA LYS A 284 -9.81 -13.45 10.54
C LYS A 284 -10.75 -12.93 9.47
N LEU A 285 -10.26 -12.86 8.23
CA LEU A 285 -11.06 -12.37 7.10
C LEU A 285 -12.22 -13.29 6.72
N THR A 286 -12.18 -14.56 7.18
CA THR A 286 -13.24 -15.53 6.97
C THR A 286 -14.47 -15.33 7.84
N ASP A 287 -14.40 -14.49 8.85
CA ASP A 287 -15.54 -14.23 9.73
C ASP A 287 -16.60 -13.33 9.05
N PHE A 288 -16.35 -12.94 7.79
CA PHE A 288 -17.33 -12.25 6.94
C PHE A 288 -18.01 -13.29 6.04
N ASP A 289 -19.34 -13.36 6.16
CA ASP A 289 -20.19 -14.22 5.32
C ASP A 289 -19.95 -13.89 3.83
N ASP A 290 -19.99 -14.86 2.94
CA ASP A 290 -19.70 -14.78 1.49
C ASP A 290 -18.23 -14.97 1.08
N LEU A 291 -17.58 -16.00 1.62
CA LEU A 291 -16.22 -16.32 1.22
C LEU A 291 -16.14 -16.88 -0.21
N PRO A 292 -15.36 -16.24 -1.06
CA PRO A 292 -14.87 -16.89 -2.26
C PRO A 292 -13.83 -17.96 -1.89
N SER A 293 -13.62 -18.90 -2.80
CA SER A 293 -12.64 -19.99 -2.72
C SER A 293 -11.26 -19.51 -2.21
N GLN A 294 -10.48 -20.41 -1.64
CA GLN A 294 -9.12 -20.12 -1.09
C GLN A 294 -8.18 -19.38 -2.06
N ASP A 295 -8.46 -19.43 -3.36
CA ASP A 295 -7.69 -18.75 -4.40
C ASP A 295 -7.91 -17.22 -4.47
N ALA A 296 -8.86 -16.69 -3.72
CA ALA A 296 -9.24 -15.27 -3.74
C ALA A 296 -8.59 -14.43 -2.64
N LEU A 297 -7.54 -14.92 -2.00
CA LEU A 297 -6.87 -14.18 -0.93
C LEU A 297 -6.09 -12.99 -1.48
N PRO A 298 -6.15 -11.84 -0.79
CA PRO A 298 -5.42 -10.66 -1.21
C PRO A 298 -3.91 -10.89 -1.12
N THR A 299 -3.20 -10.49 -2.16
CA THR A 299 -1.73 -10.54 -2.21
C THR A 299 -1.11 -9.26 -1.69
N ASN A 300 -1.88 -8.18 -1.65
CA ASN A 300 -1.42 -6.86 -1.22
C ASN A 300 -2.57 -6.10 -0.53
N PHE A 301 -2.23 -5.15 0.32
CA PHE A 301 -3.17 -4.21 0.94
C PHE A 301 -2.45 -2.88 1.17
N GLU A 302 -3.21 -1.82 1.44
CA GLU A 302 -2.64 -0.51 1.76
C GLU A 302 -3.11 -0.06 3.14
N ILE A 303 -2.42 0.93 3.73
CA ILE A 303 -2.78 1.49 5.04
C ILE A 303 -2.79 3.00 4.99
N SER A 304 -3.60 3.61 5.85
CA SER A 304 -3.53 5.03 6.17
C SER A 304 -3.39 5.21 7.68
N ASP A 305 -2.43 6.01 8.06
CA ASP A 305 -2.14 6.45 9.43
C ASP A 305 -2.22 7.97 9.58
N GLU A 306 -2.91 8.65 8.65
CA GLU A 306 -3.12 10.10 8.66
C GLU A 306 -4.12 10.55 9.75
N SER A 307 -4.93 9.63 10.27
CA SER A 307 -5.95 9.93 11.29
C SER A 307 -5.58 9.37 12.67
N HIS A 308 -6.48 9.55 13.64
CA HIS A 308 -6.34 8.90 14.95
C HIS A 308 -6.45 7.36 14.87
N LYS A 309 -7.06 6.84 13.82
CA LYS A 309 -7.22 5.42 13.56
C LYS A 309 -6.21 4.96 12.54
N LEU A 310 -5.83 3.71 12.63
CA LEU A 310 -5.02 3.03 11.64
C LEU A 310 -5.96 2.25 10.73
N TRP A 311 -6.15 2.75 9.52
CA TRP A 311 -7.01 2.12 8.53
C TRP A 311 -6.22 1.17 7.64
N ALA A 312 -6.75 -0.04 7.44
CA ALA A 312 -6.26 -0.99 6.45
C ALA A 312 -7.28 -1.13 5.32
N PHE A 313 -6.83 -1.03 4.10
CA PHE A 313 -7.61 -1.16 2.87
C PHE A 313 -7.24 -2.48 2.21
N ILE A 314 -8.15 -3.44 2.23
CA ILE A 314 -7.87 -4.82 1.85
C ILE A 314 -8.74 -5.19 0.66
N PRO A 315 -8.15 -5.45 -0.53
CA PRO A 315 -8.86 -6.07 -1.63
C PRO A 315 -9.38 -7.45 -1.20
N PHE A 316 -10.68 -7.66 -1.24
CA PHE A 316 -11.29 -8.92 -0.81
C PHE A 316 -12.41 -9.33 -1.77
N ALA A 317 -12.20 -10.42 -2.49
CA ALA A 317 -13.12 -10.83 -3.55
C ALA A 317 -13.39 -9.69 -4.55
N ASN A 318 -14.65 -9.31 -4.73
CA ASN A 318 -15.06 -8.21 -5.62
C ASN A 318 -15.13 -6.85 -4.92
N ASP A 319 -14.78 -6.81 -3.63
CA ASP A 319 -14.97 -5.67 -2.75
C ASP A 319 -13.66 -5.12 -2.24
N LEU A 320 -13.71 -3.91 -1.70
CA LEU A 320 -12.65 -3.36 -0.86
C LEU A 320 -13.14 -3.29 0.58
N LEU A 321 -12.41 -3.92 1.50
CA LEU A 321 -12.66 -3.82 2.93
C LEU A 321 -11.84 -2.68 3.53
N LEU A 322 -12.51 -1.82 4.31
CA LEU A 322 -11.90 -0.80 5.13
C LEU A 322 -11.99 -1.23 6.58
N ILE A 323 -10.85 -1.47 7.20
CA ILE A 323 -10.77 -2.00 8.56
C ILE A 323 -10.00 -1.04 9.44
N ASN A 324 -10.62 -0.60 10.54
CA ASN A 324 -9.89 0.07 11.60
C ASN A 324 -9.17 -0.96 12.46
N VAL A 325 -7.85 -1.03 12.34
CA VAL A 325 -7.01 -2.02 13.06
C VAL A 325 -6.47 -1.51 14.38
N TYR A 326 -6.76 -0.25 14.76
CA TYR A 326 -6.24 0.31 16.01
C TYR A 326 -6.83 -0.44 17.23
N PRO A 327 -6.01 -0.85 18.20
CA PRO A 327 -6.51 -1.55 19.39
C PRO A 327 -7.36 -0.60 20.23
N SER A 328 -8.54 -1.06 20.67
CA SER A 328 -9.34 -0.33 21.63
C SER A 328 -8.55 -0.13 22.93
N GLN A 329 -8.48 1.09 23.43
CA GLN A 329 -7.58 1.53 24.52
C GLN A 329 -7.76 0.79 25.87
N ASN A 330 -8.82 0.00 26.05
CA ASN A 330 -9.24 -0.49 27.37
C ASN A 330 -9.01 -1.99 27.61
N SER A 331 -8.30 -2.72 26.73
CA SER A 331 -8.16 -4.16 26.97
C SER A 331 -6.70 -4.62 27.05
N SER A 332 -6.31 -5.08 28.23
CA SER A 332 -5.09 -5.87 28.45
C SER A 332 -5.16 -7.26 27.82
N LYS A 333 -6.32 -7.66 27.28
CA LYS A 333 -6.54 -8.95 26.60
C LYS A 333 -6.47 -8.77 25.09
N LEU A 334 -5.85 -9.70 24.41
CA LEU A 334 -5.89 -9.86 22.96
C LEU A 334 -7.35 -10.05 22.53
N ILE A 335 -7.94 -9.01 21.93
CA ILE A 335 -9.32 -9.08 21.44
C ILE A 335 -9.28 -9.21 19.93
N PRO A 336 -9.99 -10.20 19.35
CA PRO A 336 -10.21 -10.18 17.90
C PRO A 336 -10.97 -8.90 17.54
N LEU A 337 -10.58 -8.27 16.45
CA LEU A 337 -11.31 -7.13 15.89
C LEU A 337 -12.71 -7.61 15.51
N LYS A 338 -13.73 -6.88 15.91
CA LYS A 338 -15.13 -7.22 15.61
C LYS A 338 -15.49 -6.78 14.19
N SER A 339 -16.43 -7.49 13.58
CA SER A 339 -17.01 -7.15 12.27
C SER A 339 -17.60 -5.74 12.19
N ASP A 340 -18.04 -5.16 13.31
CA ASP A 340 -18.66 -3.82 13.39
C ASP A 340 -17.71 -2.68 12.98
N ASN A 341 -16.39 -2.95 12.90
CA ASN A 341 -15.38 -1.99 12.50
C ASN A 341 -14.96 -2.11 11.03
N VAL A 342 -15.74 -2.82 10.22
CA VAL A 342 -15.44 -3.08 8.82
C VAL A 342 -16.48 -2.44 7.93
N LEU A 343 -16.00 -1.61 7.00
CA LEU A 343 -16.81 -1.05 5.93
C LEU A 343 -16.49 -1.79 4.65
N ARG A 344 -17.52 -2.14 3.87
CA ARG A 344 -17.39 -2.75 2.54
C ARG A 344 -17.74 -1.74 1.46
N LEU A 345 -16.87 -1.62 0.48
CA LEU A 345 -17.11 -0.85 -0.73
C LEU A 345 -17.34 -1.82 -1.90
N HIS A 346 -18.58 -1.86 -2.37
CA HIS A 346 -19.04 -2.67 -3.49
C HIS A 346 -19.01 -1.87 -4.79
N GLY A 347 -18.46 -2.43 -5.87
CA GLY A 347 -18.45 -1.74 -7.15
C GLY A 347 -17.81 -2.49 -8.31
N HIS A 348 -16.91 -3.42 -8.03
CA HIS A 348 -16.31 -4.25 -9.07
C HIS A 348 -17.13 -5.50 -9.37
N PHE A 349 -17.13 -5.92 -10.64
CA PHE A 349 -17.80 -7.14 -11.08
C PHE A 349 -16.96 -8.40 -10.91
N GLN A 350 -15.64 -8.24 -10.81
CA GLN A 350 -14.69 -9.31 -10.62
C GLN A 350 -13.72 -8.98 -9.49
N ARG A 351 -12.85 -9.95 -9.18
CA ARG A 351 -11.88 -9.85 -8.10
C ARG A 351 -11.06 -8.57 -8.17
N VAL A 352 -11.03 -7.85 -7.07
CA VAL A 352 -10.13 -6.72 -6.84
C VAL A 352 -8.71 -7.26 -6.61
N ILE A 353 -7.76 -6.78 -7.41
CA ILE A 353 -6.36 -7.26 -7.38
C ILE A 353 -5.49 -6.36 -6.52
N SER A 354 -5.62 -5.05 -6.70
CA SER A 354 -4.76 -4.07 -6.08
C SER A 354 -5.55 -2.85 -5.66
N CYS A 355 -5.07 -2.20 -4.61
CA CYS A 355 -5.56 -0.90 -4.19
C CYS A 355 -4.37 0.03 -3.91
N SER A 356 -4.58 1.32 -4.05
CA SER A 356 -3.62 2.35 -3.68
C SER A 356 -4.33 3.53 -3.03
N TYR A 357 -3.80 4.01 -1.92
CA TYR A 357 -4.35 5.13 -1.17
C TYR A 357 -3.66 6.43 -1.61
N ARG A 358 -4.47 7.44 -1.91
CA ARG A 358 -4.03 8.78 -2.25
C ARG A 358 -4.03 9.64 -0.99
N TYR A 359 -2.84 9.83 -0.43
CA TYR A 359 -2.63 10.67 0.74
C TYR A 359 -3.08 12.12 0.45
N ASN A 360 -3.34 12.92 1.47
CA ASN A 360 -3.84 14.29 1.39
C ASN A 360 -5.27 14.43 0.83
N TYR A 361 -5.71 13.60 -0.07
CA TYR A 361 -7.05 13.63 -0.68
C TYR A 361 -8.03 12.65 -0.03
N GLN A 362 -7.53 11.66 0.74
CA GLN A 362 -8.29 10.56 1.34
C GLN A 362 -9.11 9.79 0.28
N GLN A 363 -8.52 9.63 -0.91
CA GLN A 363 -9.10 8.86 -1.98
C GLN A 363 -8.42 7.48 -2.07
N ILE A 364 -9.17 6.49 -2.53
CA ILE A 364 -8.64 5.16 -2.82
C ILE A 364 -8.91 4.83 -4.27
N VAL A 365 -7.94 4.22 -4.90
CA VAL A 365 -8.10 3.67 -6.24
C VAL A 365 -7.96 2.16 -6.16
N THR A 366 -8.87 1.46 -6.79
CA THR A 366 -8.87 -0.01 -6.86
C THR A 366 -8.85 -0.49 -8.29
N SER A 367 -8.18 -1.61 -8.53
CA SER A 367 -8.19 -2.29 -9.82
C SER A 367 -8.67 -3.72 -9.69
N SER A 368 -9.34 -4.20 -10.72
CA SER A 368 -9.95 -5.52 -10.77
C SER A 368 -9.58 -6.28 -12.04
N ASN A 369 -9.86 -7.58 -12.02
CA ASN A 369 -9.78 -8.46 -13.20
C ASN A 369 -10.77 -8.07 -14.30
N ASP A 370 -11.83 -7.32 -13.98
CA ASP A 370 -12.79 -6.77 -14.94
C ASP A 370 -12.18 -5.65 -15.82
N ARG A 371 -10.90 -5.34 -15.64
CA ARG A 371 -10.13 -4.30 -16.32
C ARG A 371 -10.57 -2.88 -15.97
N SER A 372 -11.44 -2.72 -14.99
CA SER A 372 -11.83 -1.41 -14.49
C SER A 372 -10.87 -0.91 -13.39
N ILE A 373 -10.72 0.40 -13.33
CA ILE A 373 -10.10 1.10 -12.21
C ILE A 373 -11.17 2.01 -11.64
N LEU A 374 -11.56 1.77 -10.38
CA LEU A 374 -12.54 2.58 -9.68
C LEU A 374 -11.85 3.52 -8.71
N ILE A 375 -12.41 4.73 -8.60
CA ILE A 375 -11.98 5.75 -7.67
C ILE A 375 -13.04 5.88 -6.58
N TRP A 376 -12.59 5.82 -5.33
CA TRP A 376 -13.41 5.96 -4.14
C TRP A 376 -13.10 7.29 -3.49
N GLU A 377 -14.12 8.13 -3.34
CA GLU A 377 -14.00 9.48 -2.82
C GLU A 377 -14.85 9.65 -1.56
N PRO A 378 -14.43 10.54 -0.62
CA PRO A 378 -15.28 10.91 0.49
C PRO A 378 -16.62 11.44 0.02
N ALA A 379 -17.71 11.02 0.67
CA ALA A 379 -19.01 11.61 0.38
C ALA A 379 -18.95 13.11 0.70
N MET A 380 -19.04 13.94 -0.32
CA MET A 380 -19.24 15.38 -0.12
C MET A 380 -20.69 15.58 0.34
N ASP A 381 -20.88 16.28 1.44
CA ASP A 381 -22.22 16.79 1.78
C ASP A 381 -22.64 17.70 0.63
N ASN A 382 -23.86 17.52 0.11
CA ASN A 382 -24.43 18.17 -1.09
C ASN A 382 -24.57 19.73 -0.98
N LEU A 383 -23.71 20.39 -0.22
CA LEU A 383 -23.81 21.82 0.11
C LEU A 383 -22.89 22.74 -0.69
N LEU A 384 -22.10 22.19 -1.64
CA LEU A 384 -21.16 23.03 -2.39
C LEU A 384 -21.45 22.91 -3.90
N SER A 385 -21.89 24.03 -4.47
CA SER A 385 -22.00 24.20 -5.92
C SER A 385 -20.62 24.10 -6.61
N ASP A 386 -20.58 23.63 -7.84
CA ASP A 386 -19.37 23.29 -8.61
C ASP A 386 -18.27 24.38 -8.67
N SER A 387 -18.64 25.66 -8.42
CA SER A 387 -17.68 26.78 -8.36
C SER A 387 -16.81 26.82 -7.11
N THR A 388 -17.13 26.06 -6.07
CA THR A 388 -16.43 26.04 -4.79
C THR A 388 -15.50 24.85 -4.63
N GLU A 389 -15.57 23.82 -5.48
CA GLU A 389 -14.73 22.61 -5.37
C GLU A 389 -13.24 22.88 -5.60
N SER A 390 -12.91 23.67 -6.62
CA SER A 390 -11.52 24.08 -6.89
C SER A 390 -10.96 24.94 -5.76
N GLN A 391 -11.79 25.80 -5.17
CA GLN A 391 -11.40 26.61 -4.01
C GLN A 391 -11.25 25.75 -2.74
N VAL A 392 -12.11 24.76 -2.55
CA VAL A 392 -12.00 23.82 -1.42
C VAL A 392 -10.75 22.96 -1.55
N GLN A 393 -10.44 22.45 -2.74
CA GLN A 393 -9.20 21.71 -2.99
C GLN A 393 -7.95 22.59 -2.76
N GLN A 394 -8.02 23.85 -3.16
CA GLN A 394 -6.94 24.81 -2.91
C GLN A 394 -6.78 25.08 -1.42
N ILE A 395 -7.86 25.32 -0.69
CA ILE A 395 -7.85 25.52 0.78
C ILE A 395 -7.34 24.31 1.53
N TYR A 396 -7.70 23.08 1.08
CA TYR A 396 -7.14 21.84 1.64
C TYR A 396 -5.65 21.70 1.33
N LYS A 397 -5.24 22.02 0.12
CA LYS A 397 -3.83 22.03 -0.27
C LYS A 397 -3.03 23.02 0.58
N ASP A 398 -3.53 24.24 0.73
CA ASP A 398 -2.92 25.30 1.53
C ASP A 398 -2.95 24.98 3.04
N ALA A 399 -4.02 24.36 3.55
CA ALA A 399 -4.13 23.98 4.97
C ALA A 399 -3.24 22.79 5.39
N PHE A 400 -2.78 21.99 4.43
CA PHE A 400 -1.90 20.85 4.67
C PHE A 400 -0.47 21.05 4.16
N SER A 401 -0.18 22.15 3.44
CA SER A 401 1.16 22.47 2.94
C SER A 401 2.02 23.30 3.89
N ASP A 402 1.43 23.88 4.95
CA ASP A 402 2.12 24.79 5.87
C ASP A 402 2.81 24.12 7.06
N ASP A 403 3.03 22.81 7.04
CA ASP A 403 3.93 22.17 8.02
C ASP A 403 5.38 22.19 7.49
N GLU A 404 5.97 23.38 7.28
CA GLU A 404 7.40 23.55 7.38
C GLU A 404 7.80 23.35 8.86
N PHE A 405 8.55 22.30 9.07
CA PHE A 405 9.17 21.99 10.34
C PHE A 405 10.26 23.03 10.65
N ASP A 406 10.04 23.85 11.65
CA ASP A 406 11.08 24.41 12.52
C ASP A 406 11.49 23.39 13.59
#